data_6b694a35b2009c09ea9b863a289e59c1
#
_entry.id   6b694a35b2009c09ea9b863a289e59c1
#
_cell.length_a   1.000
_cell.length_b   1.000
_cell.length_c   1.000
_cell.angle_alpha   90.00
_cell.angle_beta   90.00
_cell.angle_gamma   90.00
#
_symmetry.space_group_name_H-M   'P 1'
#
loop_
_entity.id
_entity.type
_entity.pdbx_description
1 polymer ?
#
loop_
_entity_poly.entity_id
_entity_poly.type
_entity_poly.pdbx_seq_one_letter_code
_entity_poly.pdbx_strand_id
1 'polypeptide(L)'
;MQQFENFVTDVEFFVPTYKALESHAYDNISPKTYQYEFNQLNPFRPNQPWMTGAVHADDVKYVFGSVYEMSQNVTVRNTEWSLAKTIMTYWSNFAKSGNPNIPVTPDVVWETYDRQARNYIYLKSGEIEMRSNLNRRRAEFWTNYLQGLIQRYSDLKQEEPTCKPTSGAVILKSYVLMLVVGLGFQYVTIIGIRE
;
A
#
# COMPACT_ATOMS: atom_id res chain seq x y z
N MET A 1 -18.05 8.81 -3.73
CA MET A 1 -17.35 8.15 -2.62
C MET A 1 -16.07 7.45 -3.10
N GLN A 2 -16.15 6.49 -4.04
CA GLN A 2 -15.00 5.71 -4.55
C GLN A 2 -13.76 6.53 -4.96
N GLN A 3 -13.95 7.67 -5.64
CA GLN A 3 -12.81 8.50 -6.06
C GLN A 3 -12.08 9.16 -4.89
N PHE A 4 -12.82 9.56 -3.86
CA PHE A 4 -12.23 10.12 -2.64
C PHE A 4 -11.43 9.06 -1.88
N GLU A 5 -11.94 7.87 -1.78
CA GLU A 5 -11.24 6.74 -1.15
C GLU A 5 -9.97 6.37 -1.92
N ASN A 6 -10.04 6.34 -3.26
CA ASN A 6 -8.88 6.14 -4.10
C ASN A 6 -7.81 7.21 -3.86
N PHE A 7 -8.23 8.48 -3.73
CA PHE A 7 -7.32 9.59 -3.41
C PHE A 7 -6.63 9.38 -2.05
N VAL A 8 -7.40 9.08 -1.00
CA VAL A 8 -6.84 8.83 0.34
C VAL A 8 -5.90 7.62 0.32
N THR A 9 -6.32 6.53 -0.31
CA THR A 9 -5.48 5.34 -0.47
C THR A 9 -4.15 5.66 -1.18
N ASP A 10 -4.19 6.49 -2.22
CA ASP A 10 -2.97 6.87 -2.94
C ASP A 10 -2.03 7.68 -2.07
N VAL A 11 -2.55 8.69 -1.40
CA VAL A 11 -1.71 9.64 -0.64
C VAL A 11 -1.14 9.02 0.62
N GLU A 12 -1.96 8.27 1.37
CA GLU A 12 -1.58 7.74 2.68
C GLU A 12 -0.79 6.43 2.61
N PHE A 13 -1.06 5.59 1.60
CA PHE A 13 -0.51 4.23 1.56
C PHE A 13 0.22 3.91 0.28
N PHE A 14 -0.45 4.02 -0.86
CA PHE A 14 0.07 3.48 -2.10
C PHE A 14 1.33 4.21 -2.59
N VAL A 15 1.31 5.54 -2.65
CA VAL A 15 2.45 6.33 -3.14
C VAL A 15 3.66 6.26 -2.20
N PRO A 16 3.51 6.37 -0.86
CA PRO A 16 4.60 6.14 0.06
C PRO A 16 5.21 4.75 -0.07
N THR A 17 4.37 3.70 -0.14
CA THR A 17 4.79 2.32 -0.36
C THR A 17 5.55 2.16 -1.68
N TYR A 18 5.01 2.70 -2.78
CA TYR A 18 5.64 2.65 -4.10
C TYR A 18 7.04 3.29 -4.08
N LYS A 19 7.17 4.48 -3.48
CA LYS A 19 8.46 5.17 -3.33
C LYS A 19 9.46 4.37 -2.50
N ALA A 20 8.99 3.77 -1.40
CA ALA A 20 9.83 2.92 -0.56
C ALA A 20 10.34 1.69 -1.32
N LEU A 21 9.47 1.01 -2.08
CA LEU A 21 9.84 -0.12 -2.92
C LEU A 21 10.88 0.25 -4.00
N GLU A 22 10.61 1.33 -4.74
CA GLU A 22 11.53 1.82 -5.77
C GLU A 22 12.90 2.21 -5.21
N SER A 23 12.93 2.79 -4.00
CA SER A 23 14.15 3.15 -3.30
C SER A 23 14.90 1.93 -2.78
N HIS A 24 14.19 0.99 -2.15
CA HIS A 24 14.78 -0.19 -1.54
C HIS A 24 15.28 -1.21 -2.56
N ALA A 25 14.61 -1.33 -3.70
CA ALA A 25 14.99 -2.21 -4.81
C ALA A 25 15.91 -1.51 -5.83
N TYR A 26 16.57 -0.40 -5.45
CA TYR A 26 17.38 0.39 -6.38
C TYR A 26 18.63 -0.34 -6.86
N ASP A 27 19.28 -1.09 -5.99
CA ASP A 27 20.46 -1.89 -6.32
C ASP A 27 20.19 -3.38 -6.06
N ASN A 28 20.86 -4.24 -6.86
CA ASN A 28 20.77 -5.69 -6.68
C ASN A 28 21.59 -6.19 -5.46
N ILE A 29 22.13 -5.31 -4.67
CA ILE A 29 22.94 -5.58 -3.46
C ILE A 29 22.04 -5.56 -2.23
N SER A 30 20.93 -4.83 -2.29
CA SER A 30 19.98 -4.70 -1.19
C SER A 30 19.32 -6.04 -0.81
N PRO A 31 18.90 -6.20 0.45
CA PRO A 31 18.09 -7.33 0.87
C PRO A 31 16.87 -7.51 -0.04
N LYS A 32 16.42 -8.75 -0.20
CA LYS A 32 15.25 -9.05 -1.02
C LYS A 32 14.02 -8.31 -0.51
N THR A 33 13.34 -7.64 -1.41
CA THR A 33 12.11 -6.89 -1.15
C THR A 33 10.91 -7.70 -1.64
N TYR A 34 9.83 -7.69 -0.88
CA TYR A 34 8.59 -8.37 -1.22
C TYR A 34 7.43 -7.40 -1.05
N GLN A 35 6.50 -7.41 -2.01
CA GLN A 35 5.28 -6.60 -1.96
C GLN A 35 4.05 -7.49 -1.91
N TYR A 36 3.05 -7.10 -1.13
CA TYR A 36 1.74 -7.75 -1.14
C TYR A 36 0.60 -6.75 -1.28
N GLU A 37 -0.52 -7.26 -1.77
CA GLU A 37 -1.82 -6.62 -1.70
C GLU A 37 -2.76 -7.54 -0.93
N PHE A 38 -3.24 -7.09 0.24
CA PHE A 38 -4.29 -7.77 0.97
C PHE A 38 -5.64 -7.18 0.58
N ASN A 39 -6.52 -7.99 -0.02
CA ASN A 39 -7.80 -7.52 -0.58
C ASN A 39 -9.01 -8.37 -0.13
N GLN A 40 -8.92 -8.94 1.09
CA GLN A 40 -10.01 -9.69 1.70
C GLN A 40 -11.03 -8.72 2.30
N LEU A 41 -12.27 -8.75 1.77
CA LEU A 41 -13.37 -8.03 2.38
C LEU A 41 -13.66 -8.63 3.76
N ASN A 42 -13.69 -7.80 4.79
CA ASN A 42 -13.83 -8.26 6.17
C ASN A 42 -15.25 -8.81 6.44
N PRO A 43 -15.42 -10.12 6.70
CA PRO A 43 -16.73 -10.71 6.96
C PRO A 43 -17.23 -10.52 8.40
N PHE A 44 -16.39 -9.94 9.29
CA PHE A 44 -16.68 -9.81 10.73
C PHE A 44 -17.29 -8.47 11.13
N ARG A 45 -17.58 -7.61 10.15
CA ARG A 45 -18.22 -6.31 10.36
C ARG A 45 -19.19 -5.98 9.23
N PRO A 46 -20.15 -5.07 9.45
CA PRO A 46 -20.96 -4.54 8.37
C PRO A 46 -20.08 -3.84 7.32
N ASN A 47 -20.25 -4.23 6.07
CA ASN A 47 -19.57 -3.59 4.95
C ASN A 47 -20.54 -2.66 4.23
N GLN A 48 -20.04 -1.50 3.80
CA GLN A 48 -20.82 -0.59 2.98
C GLN A 48 -20.90 -1.08 1.52
N PRO A 49 -21.96 -0.79 0.77
CA PRO A 49 -22.11 -1.29 -0.61
C PRO A 49 -20.99 -0.91 -1.58
N TRP A 50 -20.25 0.14 -1.26
CA TRP A 50 -19.13 0.62 -2.08
C TRP A 50 -17.77 -0.01 -1.68
N MET A 51 -17.70 -0.74 -0.58
CA MET A 51 -16.48 -1.45 -0.17
C MET A 51 -16.29 -2.70 -1.03
N THR A 52 -15.18 -2.77 -1.73
CA THR A 52 -14.86 -3.90 -2.64
C THR A 52 -13.69 -4.75 -2.16
N GLY A 53 -13.04 -4.37 -1.06
CA GLY A 53 -11.87 -5.05 -0.53
C GLY A 53 -11.59 -4.73 0.94
N ALA A 54 -10.38 -4.97 1.35
CA ALA A 54 -9.90 -4.69 2.70
C ALA A 54 -9.85 -3.19 3.01
N VAL A 55 -9.97 -2.86 4.28
CA VAL A 55 -9.65 -1.51 4.80
C VAL A 55 -8.41 -1.59 5.68
N HIS A 56 -7.93 -0.42 6.10
CA HIS A 56 -6.74 -0.31 6.93
C HIS A 56 -6.79 -1.23 8.16
N ALA A 57 -5.71 -1.96 8.42
CA ALA A 57 -5.51 -2.94 9.48
C ALA A 57 -6.39 -4.22 9.41
N ASP A 58 -7.11 -4.46 8.31
CA ASP A 58 -7.87 -5.71 8.16
C ASP A 58 -6.98 -6.95 8.05
N ASP A 59 -5.74 -6.83 7.60
CA ASP A 59 -4.73 -7.91 7.51
C ASP A 59 -4.20 -8.34 8.89
N VAL A 60 -4.16 -7.45 9.86
CA VAL A 60 -3.57 -7.69 11.19
C VAL A 60 -4.17 -8.94 11.86
N LYS A 61 -5.47 -9.11 11.78
CA LYS A 61 -6.16 -10.28 12.34
C LYS A 61 -5.78 -11.62 11.69
N TYR A 62 -5.35 -11.58 10.41
CA TYR A 62 -4.87 -12.75 9.68
C TYR A 62 -3.41 -13.05 10.03
N VAL A 63 -2.58 -12.02 10.14
CA VAL A 63 -1.18 -12.17 10.55
C VAL A 63 -1.06 -12.81 11.93
N PHE A 64 -1.95 -12.46 12.86
CA PHE A 64 -1.95 -12.99 14.23
C PHE A 64 -2.94 -14.15 14.45
N GLY A 65 -3.65 -14.60 13.42
CA GLY A 65 -4.54 -15.76 13.48
C GLY A 65 -5.84 -15.56 14.28
N SER A 66 -6.15 -14.34 14.74
CA SER A 66 -7.34 -14.09 15.56
C SER A 66 -8.67 -14.28 14.83
N VAL A 67 -8.66 -14.36 13.49
CA VAL A 67 -9.86 -14.65 12.68
C VAL A 67 -10.53 -15.97 13.04
N TYR A 68 -9.79 -16.95 13.60
CA TYR A 68 -10.33 -18.23 13.99
C TYR A 68 -11.45 -18.12 15.03
N GLU A 69 -11.33 -17.18 15.95
CA GLU A 69 -12.28 -16.98 17.05
C GLU A 69 -13.39 -15.96 16.72
N MET A 70 -13.27 -15.23 15.60
CA MET A 70 -14.14 -14.11 15.28
C MET A 70 -15.51 -14.52 14.70
N SER A 71 -15.69 -15.77 14.26
CA SER A 71 -16.95 -16.23 13.68
C SER A 71 -17.47 -17.50 14.29
N GLN A 72 -18.76 -17.51 14.65
CA GLN A 72 -19.49 -18.74 15.00
C GLN A 72 -19.95 -19.52 13.76
N ASN A 73 -19.97 -18.88 12.58
CA ASN A 73 -20.26 -19.56 11.31
C ASN A 73 -19.04 -20.38 10.89
N VAL A 74 -19.19 -21.71 10.89
CA VAL A 74 -18.11 -22.66 10.60
C VAL A 74 -17.53 -22.47 9.20
N THR A 75 -18.36 -22.19 8.21
CA THR A 75 -17.92 -21.97 6.83
C THR A 75 -17.05 -20.71 6.73
N VAL A 76 -17.54 -19.59 7.25
CA VAL A 76 -16.79 -18.32 7.28
C VAL A 76 -15.47 -18.52 8.03
N ARG A 77 -15.52 -19.11 9.23
CA ARG A 77 -14.34 -19.37 10.03
C ARG A 77 -13.29 -20.21 9.29
N ASN A 78 -13.69 -21.30 8.65
CA ASN A 78 -12.75 -22.19 7.95
C ASN A 78 -12.13 -21.49 6.72
N THR A 79 -12.92 -20.71 5.99
CA THR A 79 -12.46 -19.93 4.84
C THR A 79 -11.42 -18.89 5.25
N GLU A 80 -11.75 -18.08 6.25
CA GLU A 80 -10.84 -17.02 6.74
C GLU A 80 -9.61 -17.61 7.44
N TRP A 81 -9.76 -18.72 8.16
CA TRP A 81 -8.66 -19.44 8.77
C TRP A 81 -7.68 -20.02 7.75
N SER A 82 -8.18 -20.51 6.61
CA SER A 82 -7.32 -20.99 5.52
C SER A 82 -6.41 -19.87 4.98
N LEU A 83 -6.97 -18.69 4.71
CA LEU A 83 -6.20 -17.51 4.31
C LEU A 83 -5.20 -17.09 5.40
N ALA A 84 -5.65 -17.04 6.66
CA ALA A 84 -4.78 -16.67 7.77
C ALA A 84 -3.60 -17.63 7.94
N LYS A 85 -3.80 -18.95 7.80
CA LYS A 85 -2.68 -19.93 7.84
C LYS A 85 -1.64 -19.65 6.77
N THR A 86 -2.05 -19.35 5.56
CA THR A 86 -1.15 -19.01 4.46
C THR A 86 -0.36 -17.72 4.77
N ILE A 87 -1.05 -16.68 5.24
CA ILE A 87 -0.41 -15.41 5.63
C ILE A 87 0.59 -15.64 6.77
N MET A 88 0.20 -16.33 7.84
CA MET A 88 1.10 -16.64 8.95
C MET A 88 2.32 -17.46 8.49
N THR A 89 2.16 -18.34 7.51
CA THR A 89 3.29 -19.08 6.93
C THR A 89 4.27 -18.13 6.26
N TYR A 90 3.82 -17.25 5.38
CA TYR A 90 4.70 -16.26 4.73
C TYR A 90 5.40 -15.36 5.75
N TRP A 91 4.67 -14.80 6.71
CA TRP A 91 5.23 -13.90 7.72
C TRP A 91 6.23 -14.58 8.63
N SER A 92 5.92 -15.79 9.13
CA SER A 92 6.83 -16.55 9.99
C SER A 92 8.07 -17.03 9.24
N ASN A 93 7.93 -17.45 7.99
CA ASN A 93 9.06 -17.77 7.12
C ASN A 93 9.98 -16.55 6.93
N PHE A 94 9.40 -15.43 6.57
CA PHE A 94 10.15 -14.19 6.35
C PHE A 94 10.88 -13.74 7.62
N ALA A 95 10.22 -13.76 8.77
CA ALA A 95 10.82 -13.40 10.05
C ALA A 95 12.00 -14.31 10.43
N LYS A 96 11.97 -15.59 10.05
CA LYS A 96 13.03 -16.56 10.35
C LYS A 96 14.21 -16.50 9.38
N SER A 97 13.96 -16.22 8.12
CA SER A 97 14.95 -16.44 7.05
C SER A 97 15.15 -15.23 6.11
N GLY A 98 14.32 -14.20 6.20
CA GLY A 98 14.26 -13.12 5.20
C GLY A 98 13.68 -13.56 3.85
N ASN A 99 13.05 -14.75 3.80
CA ASN A 99 12.44 -15.30 2.60
C ASN A 99 11.07 -15.91 2.95
N PRO A 100 9.94 -15.41 2.42
CA PRO A 100 8.61 -15.89 2.76
C PRO A 100 8.33 -17.32 2.30
N ASN A 101 9.20 -17.91 1.48
CA ASN A 101 9.00 -19.23 0.88
C ASN A 101 9.71 -20.36 1.63
N ILE A 102 10.54 -20.05 2.66
CA ILE A 102 11.30 -21.05 3.44
C ILE A 102 11.29 -20.67 4.93
N PRO A 103 11.35 -21.64 5.84
CA PRO A 103 11.57 -23.10 5.64
C PRO A 103 10.32 -23.87 5.21
N VAL A 104 9.11 -23.33 5.38
CA VAL A 104 7.86 -24.01 5.01
C VAL A 104 7.46 -23.54 3.61
N THR A 105 7.46 -24.44 2.63
CA THR A 105 7.08 -24.12 1.25
C THR A 105 5.58 -23.84 1.17
N PRO A 106 5.17 -22.63 0.75
CA PRO A 106 3.75 -22.32 0.52
C PRO A 106 3.29 -22.84 -0.85
N ASP A 107 1.97 -22.89 -1.06
CA ASP A 107 1.39 -23.33 -2.35
C ASP A 107 1.72 -22.38 -3.49
N VAL A 108 1.82 -21.07 -3.21
CA VAL A 108 2.23 -20.04 -4.17
C VAL A 108 3.58 -19.47 -3.76
N VAL A 109 4.55 -19.50 -4.66
CA VAL A 109 5.85 -18.89 -4.41
C VAL A 109 5.73 -17.38 -4.49
N TRP A 110 6.02 -16.68 -3.39
CA TRP A 110 6.04 -15.22 -3.35
C TRP A 110 7.36 -14.72 -3.94
N GLU A 111 7.31 -14.20 -5.17
CA GLU A 111 8.46 -13.68 -5.89
C GLU A 111 8.93 -12.34 -5.30
N THR A 112 10.22 -12.08 -5.45
CA THR A 112 10.81 -10.79 -5.06
C THR A 112 10.27 -9.66 -5.92
N TYR A 113 10.08 -8.50 -5.32
CA TYR A 113 9.83 -7.26 -6.06
C TYR A 113 11.08 -6.87 -6.85
N ASP A 114 10.89 -6.52 -8.10
CA ASP A 114 11.88 -5.84 -8.92
C ASP A 114 11.26 -4.61 -9.59
N ARG A 115 12.08 -3.65 -9.98
CA ARG A 115 11.62 -2.37 -10.53
C ARG A 115 11.03 -2.46 -11.94
N GLN A 116 11.26 -3.54 -12.66
CA GLN A 116 10.73 -3.74 -14.02
C GLN A 116 9.39 -4.48 -13.98
N ALA A 117 9.35 -5.66 -13.37
CA ALA A 117 8.14 -6.48 -13.28
C ALA A 117 7.18 -5.97 -12.19
N ARG A 118 7.70 -5.36 -11.10
CA ARG A 118 6.92 -4.89 -9.96
C ARG A 118 5.98 -5.95 -9.44
N ASN A 119 6.55 -7.12 -9.19
CA ASN A 119 5.84 -8.30 -8.71
C ASN A 119 5.29 -8.08 -7.31
N TYR A 120 4.08 -8.55 -7.07
CA TYR A 120 3.48 -8.61 -5.73
C TYR A 120 2.60 -9.83 -5.60
N ILE A 121 2.43 -10.32 -4.37
CA ILE A 121 1.45 -11.35 -4.08
C ILE A 121 0.09 -10.73 -3.75
N TYR A 122 -0.96 -11.23 -4.39
CA TYR A 122 -2.34 -10.87 -4.10
C TYR A 122 -2.92 -11.87 -3.10
N LEU A 123 -3.46 -11.37 -1.99
CA LEU A 123 -3.93 -12.16 -0.85
C LEU A 123 -5.43 -11.92 -0.62
N LYS A 124 -6.22 -12.90 -1.03
CA LYS A 124 -7.65 -12.95 -0.81
C LYS A 124 -8.09 -14.39 -0.69
N SER A 125 -9.13 -14.66 0.07
CA SER A 125 -9.65 -16.02 0.27
C SER A 125 -10.09 -16.63 -1.07
N GLY A 126 -9.51 -17.79 -1.39
CA GLY A 126 -9.74 -18.49 -2.65
C GLY A 126 -9.00 -17.89 -3.86
N GLU A 127 -8.22 -16.84 -3.67
CA GLU A 127 -7.51 -16.14 -4.76
C GLU A 127 -6.16 -15.63 -4.24
N ILE A 128 -5.19 -16.55 -4.16
CA ILE A 128 -3.80 -16.22 -3.80
C ILE A 128 -2.94 -16.45 -5.02
N GLU A 129 -2.34 -15.40 -5.55
CA GLU A 129 -1.57 -15.46 -6.80
C GLU A 129 -0.52 -14.36 -6.90
N MET A 130 0.48 -14.57 -7.74
CA MET A 130 1.41 -13.52 -8.12
C MET A 130 0.79 -12.60 -9.18
N ARG A 131 0.97 -11.30 -8.98
CA ARG A 131 0.58 -10.23 -9.92
C ARG A 131 1.72 -9.26 -10.12
N SER A 132 1.55 -8.33 -11.04
CA SER A 132 2.54 -7.30 -11.34
C SER A 132 1.91 -5.93 -11.58
N ASN A 133 2.72 -4.89 -11.44
CA ASN A 133 2.35 -3.50 -11.77
C ASN A 133 1.11 -2.98 -11.02
N LEU A 134 1.05 -3.19 -9.71
CA LEU A 134 -0.04 -2.69 -8.86
C LEU A 134 -0.29 -1.19 -9.13
N ASN A 135 -1.48 -0.88 -9.63
CA ASN A 135 -1.95 0.50 -9.89
C ASN A 135 -0.94 1.43 -10.61
N ARG A 136 -0.17 0.91 -11.57
CA ARG A 136 0.92 1.62 -12.25
C ARG A 136 0.54 3.01 -12.73
N ARG A 137 -0.64 3.19 -13.37
CA ARG A 137 -1.08 4.51 -13.86
C ARG A 137 -1.26 5.53 -12.74
N ARG A 138 -1.72 5.08 -11.58
CA ARG A 138 -1.88 5.93 -10.39
C ARG A 138 -0.50 6.31 -9.84
N ALA A 139 0.44 5.35 -9.77
CA ALA A 139 1.81 5.63 -9.37
C ALA A 139 2.46 6.68 -10.28
N GLU A 140 2.40 6.50 -11.60
CA GLU A 140 2.96 7.41 -12.59
C GLU A 140 2.33 8.83 -12.50
N PHE A 141 1.04 8.92 -12.25
CA PHE A 141 0.38 10.20 -12.01
C PHE A 141 0.99 10.95 -10.83
N TRP A 142 1.11 10.29 -9.68
CA TRP A 142 1.59 10.93 -8.45
C TRP A 142 3.09 11.19 -8.43
N THR A 143 3.89 10.29 -8.98
CA THR A 143 5.35 10.36 -8.88
C THR A 143 6.01 11.12 -10.01
N ASN A 144 5.40 11.14 -11.20
CA ASN A 144 5.98 11.74 -12.38
C ASN A 144 5.18 12.95 -12.87
N TYR A 145 3.91 12.75 -13.22
CA TYR A 145 3.11 13.79 -13.85
C TYR A 145 2.86 14.97 -12.90
N LEU A 146 2.35 14.71 -11.71
CA LEU A 146 2.07 15.77 -10.73
C LEU A 146 3.34 16.49 -10.28
N GLN A 147 4.44 15.74 -10.06
CA GLN A 147 5.72 16.36 -9.68
C GLN A 147 6.25 17.29 -10.80
N GLY A 148 6.14 16.85 -12.05
CA GLY A 148 6.50 17.70 -13.20
C GLY A 148 5.64 18.95 -13.33
N LEU A 149 4.37 18.90 -12.95
CA LEU A 149 3.51 20.11 -12.90
C LEU A 149 3.93 21.05 -11.77
N ILE A 150 4.21 20.52 -10.58
CA ILE A 150 4.65 21.31 -9.43
C ILE A 150 5.98 22.01 -9.75
N GLN A 151 6.93 21.31 -10.37
CA GLN A 151 8.19 21.89 -10.75
C GLN A 151 8.02 23.05 -11.75
N ARG A 152 7.25 22.84 -12.82
CA ARG A 152 6.96 23.89 -13.82
C ARG A 152 6.29 25.12 -13.20
N TYR A 153 5.36 24.91 -12.28
CA TYR A 153 4.72 26.01 -11.56
C TYR A 153 5.70 26.79 -10.68
N SER A 154 6.63 26.09 -10.03
CA SER A 154 7.69 26.72 -9.23
C SER A 154 8.64 27.54 -10.08
N ASP A 155 9.02 27.03 -11.25
CA ASP A 155 9.91 27.71 -12.20
C ASP A 155 9.26 29.00 -12.71
N LEU A 156 7.98 28.95 -13.11
CA LEU A 156 7.22 30.13 -13.55
C LEU A 156 7.10 31.21 -12.45
N LYS A 157 6.97 30.81 -11.19
CA LYS A 157 6.94 31.78 -10.07
C LYS A 157 8.29 32.47 -9.82
N GLN A 158 9.39 31.83 -10.16
CA GLN A 158 10.71 32.41 -10.02
C GLN A 158 11.01 33.42 -11.15
N GLU A 159 10.36 33.29 -12.31
CA GLU A 159 10.51 34.18 -13.46
C GLU A 159 9.62 35.43 -13.36
N GLU A 160 8.65 35.50 -12.44
CA GLU A 160 7.88 36.72 -12.22
C GLU A 160 8.82 37.84 -11.75
N PRO A 161 8.92 38.95 -12.51
CA PRO A 161 9.74 40.09 -12.08
C PRO A 161 9.22 40.58 -10.74
N THR A 162 10.11 40.69 -9.75
CA THR A 162 9.79 41.24 -8.44
C THR A 162 9.37 42.69 -8.61
N CYS A 163 8.09 42.96 -8.89
CA CYS A 163 7.50 44.25 -8.65
C CYS A 163 7.63 44.53 -7.15
N LYS A 164 8.56 45.42 -6.78
CA LYS A 164 8.63 45.93 -5.40
C LYS A 164 7.25 46.51 -5.08
N PRO A 165 6.55 46.02 -4.07
CA PRO A 165 5.27 46.57 -3.70
C PRO A 165 5.53 47.97 -3.14
N THR A 166 5.09 48.99 -3.87
CA THR A 166 4.90 50.31 -3.31
C THR A 166 3.79 50.18 -2.28
N SER A 167 4.17 50.32 -1.01
CA SER A 167 3.41 50.46 0.22
C SER A 167 1.92 50.02 0.18
N GLY A 168 1.56 48.97 0.88
CA GLY A 168 0.21 48.77 1.43
C GLY A 168 -0.55 47.50 1.06
N ALA A 169 0.05 46.49 0.39
CA ALA A 169 -0.65 45.23 0.13
C ALA A 169 -0.39 44.22 1.25
N VAL A 170 -1.41 43.95 2.04
CA VAL A 170 -1.44 42.85 3.02
C VAL A 170 -1.46 41.53 2.24
N ILE A 171 -0.38 40.77 2.32
CA ILE A 171 -0.32 39.41 1.76
C ILE A 171 -1.13 38.50 2.64
N LEU A 172 -2.35 38.15 2.21
CA LEU A 172 -3.10 37.04 2.79
C LEU A 172 -2.38 35.71 2.41
N LYS A 173 -1.61 35.15 3.32
CA LYS A 173 -1.13 33.78 3.22
C LYS A 173 -2.29 32.84 3.41
N SER A 174 -2.81 32.27 2.31
CA SER A 174 -3.77 31.16 2.36
C SER A 174 -3.06 29.91 2.85
N TYR A 175 -3.24 29.56 4.13
CA TYR A 175 -2.90 28.24 4.62
C TYR A 175 -4.00 27.28 4.18
N VAL A 176 -3.70 26.41 3.25
CA VAL A 176 -4.55 25.24 3.00
C VAL A 176 -4.33 24.27 4.16
N LEU A 177 -5.23 24.30 5.12
CA LEU A 177 -5.28 23.33 6.22
C LEU A 177 -5.87 22.03 5.63
N MET A 178 -5.03 21.03 5.32
CA MET A 178 -5.51 19.70 5.02
C MET A 178 -5.98 19.04 6.32
N LEU A 179 -7.29 19.01 6.52
CA LEU A 179 -7.94 18.12 7.49
C LEU A 179 -7.95 16.70 6.91
N VAL A 180 -6.99 15.88 7.30
CA VAL A 180 -6.96 14.44 6.97
C VAL A 180 -7.85 13.72 7.96
N VAL A 181 -9.08 13.39 7.57
CA VAL A 181 -9.93 12.46 8.31
C VAL A 181 -9.58 11.06 7.82
N GLY A 182 -8.91 10.28 8.69
CA GLY A 182 -8.46 8.94 8.37
C GLY A 182 -9.61 7.95 8.18
N LEU A 183 -9.86 7.59 6.92
CA LEU A 183 -10.63 6.41 6.52
C LEU A 183 -9.73 5.62 5.55
N GLY A 184 -9.03 4.63 6.11
CA GLY A 184 -7.95 3.95 5.46
C GLY A 184 -8.35 2.74 4.64
N PHE A 185 -7.72 2.59 3.50
CA PHE A 185 -7.63 1.37 2.71
C PHE A 185 -6.17 0.94 2.61
N GLN A 186 -5.92 -0.38 2.57
CA GLN A 186 -4.58 -0.89 2.82
C GLN A 186 -3.80 -1.27 1.57
N TYR A 187 -2.57 -0.77 1.57
CA TYR A 187 -1.43 -1.46 0.97
C TYR A 187 -0.29 -1.45 1.99
N VAL A 188 0.21 -2.61 2.38
CA VAL A 188 1.36 -2.71 3.28
C VAL A 188 2.50 -3.40 2.56
N THR A 189 3.69 -2.87 2.73
CA THR A 189 4.93 -3.41 2.18
C THR A 189 5.76 -3.98 3.32
N ILE A 190 6.25 -5.21 3.15
CA ILE A 190 7.28 -5.75 4.02
C ILE A 190 8.63 -5.44 3.38
N ILE A 191 9.40 -4.57 4.01
CA ILE A 191 10.78 -4.29 3.66
C ILE A 191 11.65 -5.09 4.62
N GLY A 192 12.42 -6.04 4.10
CA GLY A 192 13.39 -6.77 4.89
C GLY A 192 14.61 -5.90 5.19
N ILE A 193 14.75 -5.44 6.42
CA ILE A 193 15.98 -4.83 6.91
C ILE A 193 16.76 -5.94 7.59
N ARG A 194 17.94 -6.23 7.10
CA ARG A 194 18.93 -7.06 7.78
C ARG A 194 20.14 -6.16 8.03
N GLU A 195 20.49 -6.00 9.32
CA GLU A 195 21.80 -5.50 9.73
C GLU A 195 22.91 -6.48 9.34
#